data_6750d4b950798e119cbb185b5aac90db
#
_entry.id   6750d4b950798e119cbb185b5aac90db
#
_cell.length_a   1.000
_cell.length_b   1.000
_cell.length_c   1.000
_cell.angle_alpha   90.00
_cell.angle_beta   90.00
_cell.angle_gamma   90.00
#
_symmetry.space_group_name_H-M   'P 1'
#
loop_
_entity.id
_entity.type
_entity.pdbx_description
1 polymer ?
#
loop_
_entity_poly.entity_id
_entity_poly.type
_entity_poly.pdbx_seq_one_letter_code
_entity_poly.pdbx_strand_id
1 'polypeptide(L)' 'MMWKEENNQLKRSFEFKDFVEAFTFMTEVAFAAEKMEHHPNWNNVYNKVDIVLFTHEAKDSITEKDLKLSKEIDKIYKKK' A
#
# COMPACT_ATOMS: atom_id res chain seq x y z
N MET A 1 10.97 -9.04 4.88
CA MET A 1 10.05 -8.07 4.31
C MET A 1 8.73 -8.10 5.04
N MET A 2 8.16 -6.95 5.33
CA MET A 2 6.91 -6.88 6.10
C MET A 2 5.67 -7.19 5.26
N TRP A 3 5.81 -7.19 3.95
CA TRP A 3 4.69 -7.52 3.07
C TRP A 3 4.53 -9.03 2.98
N LYS A 4 3.30 -9.49 3.16
CA LYS A 4 2.98 -10.90 3.05
C LYS A 4 2.55 -11.20 1.62
N GLU A 5 3.10 -12.26 1.05
CA GLU A 5 2.70 -12.70 -0.28
C GLU A 5 1.68 -13.81 -0.13
N GLU A 6 0.46 -13.57 -0.61
CA GLU A 6 -0.64 -14.51 -0.45
C GLU A 6 -1.55 -14.40 -1.67
N ASN A 7 -1.91 -15.54 -2.26
CA ASN A 7 -2.79 -15.57 -3.44
C ASN A 7 -2.28 -14.68 -4.57
N ASN A 8 -0.95 -14.65 -4.77
CA ASN A 8 -0.29 -13.83 -5.78
C ASN A 8 -0.53 -12.34 -5.57
N GLN A 9 -0.71 -11.93 -4.31
CA GLN A 9 -0.89 -10.53 -3.95
C GLN A 9 0.05 -10.18 -2.80
N LEU A 10 0.44 -8.91 -2.74
CA LEU A 10 1.22 -8.41 -1.61
C LEU A 10 0.25 -7.75 -0.63
N LYS A 11 0.32 -8.12 0.64
CA LYS A 11 -0.58 -7.60 1.66
C LYS A 11 0.21 -7.10 2.86
N ARG A 12 -0.20 -5.95 3.37
CA ARG A 12 0.38 -5.41 4.60
C ARG A 12 -0.64 -4.53 5.31
N SER A 13 -0.67 -4.65 6.63
CA SER A 13 -1.52 -3.81 7.49
C SER A 13 -0.64 -2.81 8.23
N PHE A 14 -1.15 -1.59 8.39
CA PHE A 14 -0.46 -0.52 9.07
C PHE A 14 -1.33 0.02 10.19
N GLU A 15 -0.70 0.36 11.30
CA GLU A 15 -1.42 0.91 12.44
C GLU A 15 -0.78 2.23 12.85
N PHE A 16 -1.64 3.21 13.15
CA PHE A 16 -1.20 4.56 13.47
C PHE A 16 -1.77 4.99 14.82
N LYS A 17 -1.39 6.20 15.23
CA LYS A 17 -1.83 6.75 16.51
C LYS A 17 -3.33 7.08 16.47
N ASP A 18 -3.81 7.64 15.36
CA ASP A 18 -5.19 8.06 15.22
C ASP A 18 -5.59 8.10 13.74
N PHE A 19 -6.82 8.52 13.49
CA PHE A 19 -7.34 8.57 12.12
C PHE A 19 -6.61 9.59 11.25
N VAL A 20 -6.29 10.75 11.80
CA VAL A 20 -5.63 11.80 11.02
C VAL A 20 -4.27 11.30 10.53
N GLU A 21 -3.53 10.62 11.40
CA GLU A 21 -2.23 10.08 11.02
C GLU A 21 -2.37 9.00 9.95
N ALA A 22 -3.38 8.14 10.10
CA ALA A 22 -3.64 7.10 9.10
C ALA A 22 -4.02 7.71 7.76
N PHE A 23 -4.89 8.70 7.76
CA PHE A 23 -5.34 9.32 6.51
C PHE A 23 -4.25 10.14 5.86
N THR A 24 -3.39 10.78 6.67
CA THR A 24 -2.23 11.50 6.15
C THR A 24 -1.30 10.53 5.41
N PHE A 25 -1.07 9.37 6.00
CA PHE A 25 -0.29 8.33 5.36
C PHE A 25 -0.91 7.90 4.03
N MET A 26 -2.23 7.68 4.03
CA MET A 26 -2.93 7.29 2.81
C MET A 26 -2.82 8.36 1.73
N THR A 27 -2.89 9.63 2.13
CA THR A 27 -2.78 10.73 1.18
C THR A 27 -1.41 10.73 0.50
N GLU A 28 -0.35 10.53 1.29
CA GLU A 28 1.00 10.46 0.73
C GLU A 28 1.15 9.26 -0.19
N VAL A 29 0.59 8.11 0.20
CA VAL A 29 0.62 6.92 -0.65
C VAL A 29 -0.16 7.17 -1.94
N ALA A 30 -1.26 7.90 -1.85
CA ALA A 30 -2.06 8.21 -3.03
C ALA A 30 -1.24 8.99 -4.07
N PHE A 31 -0.43 9.96 -3.62
CA PHE A 31 0.43 10.71 -4.54
C PHE A 31 1.47 9.81 -5.19
N ALA A 32 2.08 8.92 -4.41
CA ALA A 32 3.08 8.00 -4.94
C ALA A 32 2.45 7.04 -5.95
N ALA A 33 1.28 6.52 -5.62
CA ALA A 33 0.57 5.57 -6.49
C ALA A 33 0.16 6.24 -7.81
N GLU A 34 -0.35 7.46 -7.72
CA GLU A 34 -0.78 8.18 -8.93
C GLU A 34 0.42 8.48 -9.83
N LYS A 35 1.55 8.84 -9.25
CA LYS A 35 2.76 9.12 -10.01
C LYS A 35 3.23 7.90 -10.78
N MET A 36 3.05 6.72 -10.21
CA MET A 36 3.42 5.46 -10.85
C MET A 36 2.31 4.92 -11.75
N GLU A 37 1.14 5.52 -11.71
CA GLU A 37 -0.05 5.04 -12.40
C GLU A 37 -0.35 3.58 -12.04
N HIS A 38 -0.18 3.26 -10.75
CA HIS A 38 -0.47 1.94 -10.23
C HIS A 38 -1.11 2.11 -8.86
N HIS A 39 -2.34 1.70 -8.72
CA HIS A 39 -3.16 2.07 -7.57
C HIS A 39 -3.37 0.90 -6.61
N PRO A 40 -3.31 1.14 -5.30
CA PRO A 40 -3.50 0.08 -4.32
C PRO A 40 -4.97 -0.28 -4.15
N ASN A 41 -5.20 -1.52 -3.73
CA ASN A 41 -6.50 -1.95 -3.27
C ASN A 41 -6.40 -1.87 -1.74
N TRP A 42 -7.16 -0.97 -1.12
CA TRP A 42 -6.96 -0.71 0.29
C TRP A 42 -8.24 -0.32 1.01
N ASN A 43 -8.20 -0.43 2.34
CA ASN A 43 -9.27 0.10 3.15
C ASN A 43 -8.68 0.72 4.42
N ASN A 44 -9.48 1.54 5.05
CA ASN A 44 -9.09 2.24 6.28
C ASN A 44 -10.24 2.17 7.28
N VAL A 45 -9.90 1.75 8.50
CA VAL A 45 -10.84 1.80 9.62
C VAL A 45 -10.10 2.48 10.76
N TYR A 46 -10.52 3.71 11.06
CA TYR A 46 -9.94 4.54 12.11
C TYR A 46 -8.42 4.67 11.98
N ASN A 47 -7.64 4.00 12.83
CA ASN A 47 -6.18 4.11 12.80
C ASN A 47 -5.49 2.98 12.05
N LYS A 48 -6.25 2.16 11.34
CA LYS A 48 -5.70 1.02 10.62
C LYS A 48 -5.90 1.15 9.13
N VAL A 49 -4.87 0.77 8.38
CA VAL A 49 -4.90 0.79 6.91
C VAL A 49 -4.42 -0.56 6.42
N ASP A 50 -5.27 -1.24 5.64
CA ASP A 50 -4.90 -2.52 5.03
C ASP A 50 -4.69 -2.29 3.54
N ILE A 51 -3.53 -2.69 3.04
CA ILE A 51 -3.17 -2.48 1.64
C ILE A 51 -2.91 -3.81 0.96
N VAL A 52 -3.49 -3.99 -0.22
CA VAL A 52 -3.27 -5.16 -1.07
C VAL A 52 -2.80 -4.65 -2.42
N LEU A 53 -1.69 -5.20 -2.89
CA LEU A 53 -1.12 -4.80 -4.18
C LEU A 53 -1.10 -5.98 -5.15
N PHE A 54 -1.60 -5.74 -6.35
CA PHE A 54 -1.53 -6.71 -7.44
C PHE A 54 -1.76 -5.97 -8.75
N THR A 55 -1.36 -6.58 -9.84
CA THR A 55 -1.49 -5.97 -11.17
C THR A 55 -2.64 -6.66 -11.91
N HIS A 56 -3.72 -5.90 -12.13
CA HIS A 56 -4.91 -6.45 -12.75
C HIS A 56 -4.65 -6.99 -14.15
N GLU A 57 -3.88 -6.27 -14.95
CA GLU A 57 -3.58 -6.69 -16.31
C GLU A 57 -2.77 -7.97 -16.39
N ALA A 58 -2.11 -8.35 -15.29
CA ALA A 58 -1.33 -9.58 -15.22
C ALA A 58 -2.10 -10.68 -14.50
N LYS A 59 -3.41 -10.74 -14.69
CA LYS A 59 -4.31 -11.72 -14.09
C LYS A 59 -4.26 -11.65 -12.56
N ASP A 60 -4.28 -10.43 -12.04
CA ASP A 60 -4.30 -10.17 -10.61
C ASP A 60 -3.10 -10.79 -9.88
N SER A 61 -1.91 -10.71 -10.50
CA SER A 61 -0.71 -11.26 -9.91
C SER A 61 0.29 -10.15 -9.60
N ILE A 62 1.32 -10.49 -8.81
CA ILE A 62 2.37 -9.57 -8.43
C ILE A 62 3.30 -9.31 -9.63
N THR A 63 3.56 -8.03 -9.91
CA THR A 63 4.52 -7.64 -10.92
C THR A 63 5.51 -6.65 -10.31
N GLU A 64 6.44 -6.19 -11.13
CA GLU A 64 7.41 -5.20 -10.72
C GLU A 64 6.77 -3.92 -10.22
N LYS A 65 5.62 -3.56 -10.76
CA LYS A 65 4.87 -2.37 -10.33
C LYS A 65 4.49 -2.48 -8.85
N ASP A 66 4.07 -3.66 -8.43
CA ASP A 66 3.66 -3.88 -7.05
C ASP A 66 4.86 -3.84 -6.11
N LEU A 67 5.98 -4.41 -6.54
CA LEU A 67 7.19 -4.40 -5.74
C LEU A 67 7.72 -2.98 -5.57
N LYS A 68 7.67 -2.18 -6.62
CA LYS A 68 8.09 -0.78 -6.56
C LYS A 68 7.20 0.03 -5.63
N LEU A 69 5.89 -0.14 -5.77
CA LEU A 69 4.95 0.61 -4.94
C LEU A 69 5.09 0.22 -3.48
N SER A 70 5.29 -1.07 -3.20
CA SER A 70 5.48 -1.53 -1.81
C SER A 70 6.67 -0.84 -1.16
N LYS A 71 7.75 -0.65 -1.92
CA LYS A 71 8.93 0.02 -1.39
C LYS A 71 8.67 1.50 -1.12
N GLU A 72 7.92 2.16 -2.00
CA GLU A 72 7.56 3.56 -1.79
C GLU A 72 6.65 3.71 -0.57
N ILE A 73 5.70 2.80 -0.41
CA ILE A 73 4.82 2.82 0.76
C ILE A 73 5.63 2.63 2.04
N ASP A 74 6.58 1.70 2.03
CA ASP A 74 7.43 1.46 3.19
C ASP A 74 8.25 2.70 3.56
N LYS A 75 8.76 3.43 2.56
CA LYS A 75 9.50 4.66 2.82
C LYS A 75 8.61 5.72 3.47
N ILE A 76 7.39 5.84 2.99
CA ILE A 76 6.44 6.81 3.54
C ILE A 76 6.10 6.44 4.98
N TYR A 77 5.84 5.17 5.24
CA TYR A 77 5.52 4.70 6.58
C TYR A 77 6.68 4.92 7.55
N LYS A 78 7.89 4.73 7.09
CA LYS A 78 9.09 4.86 7.91
C LYS A 78 9.27 6.26 8.47
N LYS A 79 8.71 7.26 7.80
CA LYS A 79 8.78 8.66 8.26
C LYS A 79 7.77 8.97 9.36
N LYS A 80 6.84 8.07 9.62
CA LYS A 80 5.81 8.29 10.64
C LYS A 80 6.30 7.81 12.04
#